data_3183525e3905c86d8a24c8d784da50d0
#
_entry.id   3183525e3905c86d8a24c8d784da50d0
#
_cell.length_a   1.000
_cell.length_b   1.000
_cell.length_c   1.000
_cell.angle_alpha   90.00
_cell.angle_beta   90.00
_cell.angle_gamma   90.00
#
_symmetry.space_group_name_H-M   'P 1'
#
loop_
_entity.id
_entity.type
_entity.pdbx_description
1 polymer ?
#
loop_
_entity_poly.entity_id
_entity_poly.type
_entity_poly.pdbx_seq_one_letter_code
_entity_poly.pdbx_strand_id
1 'polypeptide(L)'
;MIQKAPTTPHDAAFKGFLTQIDNARDFFDIHLPEHIRSLCDFNTLALTNSSFIDKKLRSRLSDVLYTVQTEVGDGYLYLLIEHQSTPDKLMSWRLMHYSFLAMNQHLQQGHKSLPLVVPILFYHGDSSPYPYLKTWTHCFSWPELADELYFNPFPLVDITVIDDNELVNHRKIAVMELALKHKNLRYEYQQVTSLLAQALNRHYNSEQDTSIIINYLLTTLDSSQYFEQIIQQLIEQIENHQGVAMNIAQRLKDKAKLEGKIEGKIEGMQKARHENALSLLKNGASFELVMKSLNFSYEELQLIIQEDKGTYQ
;
A
#
# COMPACT_ATOMS: atom_id res chain seq x y z
N MET A 1 7.00 -23.84 -13.05
CA MET A 1 8.44 -23.56 -13.14
C MET A 1 8.81 -23.64 -14.60
N ILE A 2 9.12 -22.52 -15.27
CA ILE A 2 9.62 -22.52 -16.65
C ILE A 2 11.09 -22.91 -16.54
N GLN A 3 11.43 -24.14 -16.98
CA GLN A 3 12.83 -24.58 -17.06
C GLN A 3 13.57 -23.69 -18.06
N LYS A 4 14.73 -23.20 -17.65
CA LYS A 4 15.64 -22.45 -18.50
C LYS A 4 16.16 -23.42 -19.58
N ALA A 5 15.80 -23.18 -20.84
CA ALA A 5 16.45 -23.86 -21.94
C ALA A 5 17.96 -23.53 -21.92
N PRO A 6 18.85 -24.46 -22.19
CA PRO A 6 20.29 -24.16 -22.25
C PRO A 6 20.54 -23.12 -23.34
N THR A 7 21.38 -22.12 -23.05
CA THR A 7 21.77 -21.06 -23.98
C THR A 7 22.41 -21.70 -25.18
N THR A 8 21.84 -21.52 -26.34
CA THR A 8 22.43 -22.07 -27.59
C THR A 8 23.67 -21.26 -28.00
N PRO A 9 24.61 -21.82 -28.79
CA PRO A 9 25.74 -21.05 -29.33
C PRO A 9 25.30 -19.82 -30.10
N HIS A 10 24.12 -19.88 -30.75
CA HIS A 10 23.54 -18.75 -31.50
C HIS A 10 23.08 -17.63 -30.55
N ASP A 11 22.42 -17.98 -29.42
CA ASP A 11 22.00 -17.01 -28.43
C ASP A 11 23.18 -16.27 -27.80
N ALA A 12 24.25 -17.00 -27.49
CA ALA A 12 25.46 -16.43 -26.92
C ALA A 12 26.17 -15.49 -27.91
N ALA A 13 26.26 -15.88 -29.19
CA ALA A 13 26.87 -15.08 -30.24
C ALA A 13 26.05 -13.80 -30.50
N PHE A 14 24.73 -13.91 -30.66
CA PHE A 14 23.85 -12.78 -30.90
C PHE A 14 23.89 -11.77 -29.74
N LYS A 15 23.81 -12.27 -28.52
CA LYS A 15 23.92 -11.44 -27.32
C LYS A 15 25.28 -10.75 -27.24
N GLY A 16 26.38 -11.50 -27.47
CA GLY A 16 27.71 -10.94 -27.46
C GLY A 16 27.89 -9.84 -28.55
N PHE A 17 27.29 -10.02 -29.72
CA PHE A 17 27.28 -9.02 -30.77
C PHE A 17 26.53 -7.75 -30.38
N LEU A 18 25.34 -7.89 -29.81
CA LEU A 18 24.52 -6.75 -29.40
C LEU A 18 24.99 -6.05 -28.11
N THR A 19 25.87 -6.64 -27.31
CA THR A 19 26.49 -5.90 -26.18
C THR A 19 27.44 -4.80 -26.63
N GLN A 20 27.87 -4.82 -27.91
CA GLN A 20 28.60 -3.74 -28.53
C GLN A 20 27.65 -2.62 -28.93
N ILE A 21 27.82 -1.42 -28.38
CA ILE A 21 26.87 -0.31 -28.55
C ILE A 21 26.70 0.11 -30.01
N ASP A 22 27.77 0.09 -30.80
CA ASP A 22 27.68 0.44 -32.22
C ASP A 22 26.82 -0.55 -33.01
N ASN A 23 26.96 -1.84 -32.73
CA ASN A 23 26.11 -2.87 -33.34
C ASN A 23 24.66 -2.74 -32.92
N ALA A 24 24.41 -2.41 -31.65
CA ALA A 24 23.08 -2.17 -31.15
C ALA A 24 22.45 -0.93 -31.79
N ARG A 25 23.22 0.13 -31.96
CA ARG A 25 22.77 1.36 -32.65
C ARG A 25 22.33 1.06 -34.07
N ASP A 26 23.17 0.35 -34.83
CA ASP A 26 22.83 -0.06 -36.21
C ASP A 26 21.57 -0.94 -36.24
N PHE A 27 21.47 -1.88 -35.31
CA PHE A 27 20.28 -2.74 -35.19
C PHE A 27 19.01 -1.92 -34.96
N PHE A 28 19.03 -0.97 -34.05
CA PHE A 28 17.85 -0.15 -33.75
C PHE A 28 17.54 0.84 -34.86
N ASP A 29 18.54 1.42 -35.50
CA ASP A 29 18.34 2.34 -36.61
C ASP A 29 17.68 1.65 -37.81
N ILE A 30 17.97 0.37 -38.02
CA ILE A 30 17.40 -0.42 -39.11
C ILE A 30 16.00 -0.97 -38.75
N HIS A 31 15.81 -1.45 -37.55
CA HIS A 31 14.64 -2.29 -37.21
C HIS A 31 13.56 -1.58 -36.40
N LEU A 32 13.82 -0.43 -35.76
CA LEU A 32 12.79 0.32 -35.09
C LEU A 32 11.82 0.97 -36.08
N PRO A 33 10.51 0.96 -35.79
CA PRO A 33 9.56 1.75 -36.55
C PRO A 33 9.94 3.25 -36.58
N GLU A 34 9.78 3.89 -37.73
CA GLU A 34 10.17 5.28 -37.96
C GLU A 34 9.72 6.25 -36.86
N HIS A 35 8.44 6.15 -36.44
CA HIS A 35 7.86 7.01 -35.43
C HIS A 35 8.47 6.81 -34.02
N ILE A 36 9.11 5.68 -33.74
CA ILE A 36 9.85 5.45 -32.49
C ILE A 36 11.29 5.86 -32.66
N ARG A 37 11.87 5.51 -33.79
CA ARG A 37 13.28 5.81 -34.13
C ARG A 37 13.53 7.32 -34.07
N SER A 38 12.64 8.11 -34.66
CA SER A 38 12.75 9.58 -34.69
C SER A 38 12.69 10.25 -33.31
N LEU A 39 12.18 9.56 -32.29
CA LEU A 39 12.16 10.06 -30.91
C LEU A 39 13.46 9.79 -30.15
N CYS A 40 14.31 8.86 -30.64
CA CYS A 40 15.47 8.37 -29.90
C CYS A 40 16.73 9.17 -30.21
N ASP A 41 17.43 9.64 -29.19
CA ASP A 41 18.81 10.10 -29.33
C ASP A 41 19.76 8.91 -29.13
N PHE A 42 20.14 8.25 -30.23
CA PHE A 42 21.02 7.09 -30.19
C PHE A 42 22.46 7.39 -29.72
N ASN A 43 22.87 8.66 -29.59
CA ASN A 43 24.13 8.99 -28.94
C ASN A 43 24.10 8.70 -27.44
N THR A 44 22.90 8.65 -26.85
CA THR A 44 22.68 8.32 -25.44
C THR A 44 22.43 6.83 -25.21
N LEU A 45 22.41 6.02 -26.27
CA LEU A 45 22.16 4.59 -26.17
C LEU A 45 23.17 3.92 -25.23
N ALA A 46 22.69 3.27 -24.20
CA ALA A 46 23.51 2.59 -23.22
C ALA A 46 22.92 1.23 -22.82
N LEU A 47 23.80 0.23 -22.74
CA LEU A 47 23.41 -1.08 -22.21
C LEU A 47 23.03 -0.94 -20.72
N THR A 48 21.88 -1.44 -20.35
CA THR A 48 21.44 -1.38 -18.97
C THR A 48 22.34 -2.19 -18.05
N ASN A 49 22.89 -1.53 -17.03
CA ASN A 49 23.81 -2.15 -16.09
C ASN A 49 23.14 -3.31 -15.34
N SER A 50 23.95 -4.31 -15.01
CA SER A 50 23.51 -5.49 -14.29
C SER A 50 22.94 -5.21 -12.88
N SER A 51 23.22 -4.05 -12.28
CA SER A 51 22.62 -3.57 -11.03
C SER A 51 21.21 -3.04 -11.20
N PHE A 52 20.85 -2.61 -12.39
CA PHE A 52 19.52 -2.11 -12.74
C PHE A 52 18.48 -3.23 -12.83
N ILE A 53 18.91 -4.44 -13.16
CA ILE A 53 17.99 -5.57 -13.38
C ILE A 53 17.99 -6.46 -12.15
N ASP A 54 16.84 -6.63 -11.47
CA ASP A 54 16.67 -7.58 -10.37
C ASP A 54 17.18 -8.97 -10.76
N LYS A 55 17.75 -9.71 -9.81
CA LYS A 55 18.24 -11.10 -10.03
C LYS A 55 17.18 -12.01 -10.65
N LYS A 56 15.90 -11.80 -10.35
CA LYS A 56 14.78 -12.54 -10.95
C LYS A 56 14.54 -12.18 -12.40
N LEU A 57 14.75 -10.92 -12.78
CA LEU A 57 14.71 -10.48 -14.17
C LEU A 57 15.89 -11.06 -14.94
N ARG A 58 17.12 -10.97 -14.40
CA ARG A 58 18.33 -11.53 -15.04
C ARG A 58 18.24 -13.02 -15.33
N SER A 59 17.60 -13.78 -14.43
CA SER A 59 17.45 -15.22 -14.64
C SER A 59 16.41 -15.58 -15.69
N ARG A 60 15.58 -14.62 -16.12
CA ARG A 60 14.47 -14.81 -17.07
C ARG A 60 14.70 -14.11 -18.41
N LEU A 61 15.44 -12.99 -18.40
CA LEU A 61 15.86 -12.31 -19.62
C LEU A 61 17.04 -13.05 -20.23
N SER A 62 16.82 -13.72 -21.35
CA SER A 62 17.92 -14.28 -22.16
C SER A 62 18.66 -13.20 -22.93
N ASP A 63 18.17 -11.96 -22.97
CA ASP A 63 18.53 -10.95 -23.95
C ASP A 63 18.97 -9.62 -23.34
N VAL A 64 18.97 -8.56 -24.11
CA VAL A 64 19.59 -7.29 -23.77
C VAL A 64 18.56 -6.18 -23.59
N LEU A 65 18.77 -5.36 -22.59
CA LEU A 65 17.95 -4.18 -22.29
C LEU A 65 18.83 -2.94 -22.38
N TYR A 66 18.38 -1.96 -23.15
CA TYR A 66 19.07 -0.68 -23.33
C TYR A 66 18.24 0.47 -22.82
N THR A 67 18.92 1.52 -22.41
CA THR A 67 18.34 2.84 -22.17
C THR A 67 18.70 3.76 -23.32
N VAL A 68 17.76 4.62 -23.72
CA VAL A 68 17.99 5.68 -24.68
C VAL A 68 17.15 6.88 -24.27
N GLN A 69 17.73 8.08 -24.35
CA GLN A 69 16.97 9.31 -24.12
C GLN A 69 16.13 9.65 -25.35
N THR A 70 15.03 10.35 -25.11
CA THR A 70 14.15 10.82 -26.17
C THR A 70 14.12 12.36 -26.17
N GLU A 71 13.88 12.97 -27.32
CA GLU A 71 13.74 14.42 -27.46
C GLU A 71 12.45 14.96 -26.82
N VAL A 72 11.51 14.07 -26.45
CA VAL A 72 10.16 14.42 -25.97
C VAL A 72 10.05 14.23 -24.46
N GLY A 73 10.78 15.06 -23.68
CA GLY A 73 10.64 15.13 -22.21
C GLY A 73 11.60 14.24 -21.40
N ASP A 74 11.48 14.32 -20.07
CA ASP A 74 12.33 13.64 -19.07
C ASP A 74 11.99 12.14 -18.96
N GLY A 75 12.27 11.36 -19.98
CA GLY A 75 11.99 9.93 -19.96
C GLY A 75 13.07 9.10 -20.66
N TYR A 76 13.29 7.90 -20.16
CA TYR A 76 14.09 6.90 -20.82
C TYR A 76 13.19 5.96 -21.61
N LEU A 77 13.57 5.65 -22.84
CA LEU A 77 13.00 4.57 -23.61
C LEU A 77 13.82 3.31 -23.34
N TYR A 78 13.18 2.23 -22.93
CA TYR A 78 13.83 0.94 -22.77
C TYR A 78 13.58 0.10 -24.02
N LEU A 79 14.66 -0.38 -24.63
CA LEU A 79 14.62 -1.25 -25.79
C LEU A 79 14.95 -2.67 -25.33
N LEU A 80 13.97 -3.55 -25.37
CA LEU A 80 14.08 -4.94 -24.95
C LEU A 80 14.09 -5.83 -26.19
N ILE A 81 15.17 -6.59 -26.41
CA ILE A 81 15.28 -7.54 -27.50
C ILE A 81 15.23 -8.95 -26.95
N GLU A 82 14.31 -9.77 -27.43
CA GLU A 82 14.24 -11.21 -27.17
C GLU A 82 14.62 -11.96 -28.46
N HIS A 83 15.66 -12.77 -28.36
CA HIS A 83 16.14 -13.60 -29.45
C HIS A 83 15.42 -14.96 -29.42
N GLN A 84 14.91 -15.42 -30.56
CA GLN A 84 14.12 -16.64 -30.63
C GLN A 84 14.42 -17.47 -31.89
N SER A 85 14.85 -18.70 -31.67
CA SER A 85 15.02 -19.70 -32.74
C SER A 85 13.80 -20.64 -32.88
N THR A 86 13.09 -20.92 -31.77
CA THR A 86 11.92 -21.77 -31.76
C THR A 86 10.70 -20.94 -31.46
N PRO A 87 9.61 -21.00 -32.24
CA PRO A 87 8.41 -20.21 -31.99
C PRO A 87 7.78 -20.55 -30.64
N ASP A 88 7.44 -19.54 -29.85
CA ASP A 88 6.73 -19.68 -28.59
C ASP A 88 5.36 -19.00 -28.71
N LYS A 89 4.30 -19.76 -28.46
CA LYS A 89 2.92 -19.25 -28.53
C LYS A 89 2.65 -18.12 -27.52
N LEU A 90 3.36 -18.11 -26.40
CA LEU A 90 3.22 -17.11 -25.35
C LEU A 90 4.28 -15.99 -25.42
N MET A 91 4.97 -15.87 -26.55
CA MET A 91 6.06 -14.90 -26.71
C MET A 91 5.60 -13.44 -26.51
N SER A 92 4.46 -13.08 -27.08
CA SER A 92 3.91 -11.72 -26.89
C SER A 92 3.60 -11.42 -25.42
N TRP A 93 3.08 -12.38 -24.67
CA TRP A 93 2.92 -12.27 -23.21
C TRP A 93 4.28 -12.14 -22.50
N ARG A 94 5.28 -12.93 -22.86
CA ARG A 94 6.62 -12.86 -22.27
C ARG A 94 7.25 -11.49 -22.45
N LEU A 95 7.17 -10.93 -23.66
CA LEU A 95 7.66 -9.58 -23.96
C LEU A 95 6.97 -8.51 -23.11
N MET A 96 5.64 -8.57 -23.00
CA MET A 96 4.90 -7.65 -22.14
C MET A 96 5.22 -7.83 -20.65
N HIS A 97 5.36 -9.07 -20.19
CA HIS A 97 5.77 -9.34 -18.82
C HIS A 97 7.13 -8.73 -18.50
N TYR A 98 8.11 -8.87 -19.39
CA TYR A 98 9.42 -8.26 -19.23
C TYR A 98 9.37 -6.72 -19.30
N SER A 99 8.52 -6.17 -20.14
CA SER A 99 8.27 -4.73 -20.20
C SER A 99 7.73 -4.20 -18.89
N PHE A 100 6.73 -4.86 -18.30
CA PHE A 100 6.19 -4.47 -16.98
C PHE A 100 7.22 -4.60 -15.86
N LEU A 101 8.08 -5.62 -15.90
CA LEU A 101 9.16 -5.75 -14.94
C LEU A 101 10.17 -4.61 -15.05
N ALA A 102 10.54 -4.21 -16.27
CA ALA A 102 11.42 -3.06 -16.50
C ALA A 102 10.78 -1.75 -16.01
N MET A 103 9.49 -1.53 -16.29
CA MET A 103 8.72 -0.39 -15.79
C MET A 103 8.70 -0.35 -14.25
N ASN A 104 8.40 -1.49 -13.62
CA ASN A 104 8.39 -1.58 -12.16
C ASN A 104 9.77 -1.30 -11.55
N GLN A 105 10.84 -1.80 -12.15
CA GLN A 105 12.20 -1.54 -11.71
C GLN A 105 12.55 -0.04 -11.77
N HIS A 106 12.12 0.64 -12.82
CA HIS A 106 12.29 2.08 -12.97
C HIS A 106 11.62 2.86 -11.81
N LEU A 107 10.38 2.50 -11.46
CA LEU A 107 9.69 3.10 -10.31
C LEU A 107 10.42 2.83 -8.97
N GLN A 108 10.95 1.61 -8.79
CA GLN A 108 11.71 1.26 -7.58
C GLN A 108 13.00 2.07 -7.41
N GLN A 109 13.51 2.68 -8.47
CA GLN A 109 14.66 3.60 -8.43
C GLN A 109 14.29 5.02 -8.05
N GLY A 110 13.02 5.28 -7.76
CA GLY A 110 12.53 6.56 -7.29
C GLY A 110 11.95 7.45 -8.38
N HIS A 111 11.85 6.97 -9.62
CA HIS A 111 11.16 7.69 -10.68
C HIS A 111 9.65 7.72 -10.42
N LYS A 112 8.99 8.82 -10.79
CA LYS A 112 7.56 9.06 -10.52
C LYS A 112 6.62 8.69 -11.66
N SER A 113 7.16 8.40 -12.84
CA SER A 113 6.41 8.03 -14.04
C SER A 113 6.92 6.73 -14.62
N LEU A 114 6.09 6.02 -15.35
CA LEU A 114 6.50 4.83 -16.07
C LEU A 114 7.33 5.22 -17.30
N PRO A 115 8.43 4.50 -17.58
CA PRO A 115 9.16 4.66 -18.83
C PRO A 115 8.41 3.96 -19.96
N LEU A 116 8.63 4.40 -21.19
CA LEU A 116 8.23 3.62 -22.34
C LEU A 116 9.20 2.46 -22.54
N VAL A 117 8.66 1.27 -22.75
CA VAL A 117 9.44 0.06 -23.07
C VAL A 117 9.01 -0.45 -24.43
N VAL A 118 9.92 -0.53 -25.36
CA VAL A 118 9.69 -1.06 -26.70
C VAL A 118 10.19 -2.50 -26.78
N PRO A 119 9.30 -3.50 -26.72
CA PRO A 119 9.67 -4.88 -26.87
C PRO A 119 9.88 -5.24 -28.34
N ILE A 120 10.99 -5.90 -28.65
CA ILE A 120 11.36 -6.35 -29.99
C ILE A 120 11.61 -7.85 -29.95
N LEU A 121 10.93 -8.59 -30.81
CA LEU A 121 11.23 -9.99 -31.06
C LEU A 121 12.13 -10.11 -32.28
N PHE A 122 13.33 -10.61 -32.10
CA PHE A 122 14.22 -11.01 -33.20
C PHE A 122 14.10 -12.51 -33.42
N TYR A 123 13.38 -12.88 -34.46
CA TYR A 123 13.06 -14.27 -34.78
C TYR A 123 13.86 -14.77 -35.98
N HIS A 124 14.51 -15.92 -35.85
CA HIS A 124 15.29 -16.57 -36.91
C HIS A 124 15.04 -18.10 -36.97
N GLY A 125 13.87 -18.56 -36.56
CA GLY A 125 13.53 -19.98 -36.55
C GLY A 125 13.16 -20.55 -37.92
N ASP A 126 13.04 -21.88 -38.00
CA ASP A 126 12.73 -22.62 -39.22
C ASP A 126 11.33 -22.41 -39.76
N SER A 127 10.39 -22.04 -38.91
CA SER A 127 8.98 -21.73 -39.30
C SER A 127 8.92 -20.32 -39.87
N SER A 128 8.63 -20.16 -41.15
CA SER A 128 8.54 -18.87 -41.81
C SER A 128 7.19 -18.69 -42.54
N PRO A 129 6.48 -17.56 -42.33
CA PRO A 129 6.77 -16.46 -41.40
C PRO A 129 6.56 -16.87 -39.93
N TYR A 130 6.91 -16.00 -38.97
CA TYR A 130 6.62 -16.22 -37.54
C TYR A 130 5.15 -16.59 -37.34
N PRO A 131 4.84 -17.76 -36.73
CA PRO A 131 3.50 -18.35 -36.85
C PRO A 131 2.48 -17.83 -35.85
N TYR A 132 2.88 -17.01 -34.84
CA TYR A 132 2.00 -16.57 -33.78
C TYR A 132 1.64 -15.08 -33.86
N LEU A 133 0.57 -14.70 -33.23
CA LEU A 133 0.13 -13.31 -33.14
C LEU A 133 1.05 -12.51 -32.21
N LYS A 134 1.26 -11.23 -32.56
CA LYS A 134 2.20 -10.34 -31.85
C LYS A 134 1.51 -9.54 -30.73
N THR A 135 0.20 -9.64 -30.60
CA THR A 135 -0.58 -8.95 -29.55
C THR A 135 -0.74 -9.89 -28.34
N TRP A 136 -0.36 -9.43 -27.18
CA TRP A 136 -0.33 -10.25 -25.97
C TRP A 136 -1.71 -10.69 -25.48
N THR A 137 -2.76 -9.91 -25.74
CA THR A 137 -4.14 -10.25 -25.41
C THR A 137 -4.65 -11.47 -26.16
N HIS A 138 -4.06 -11.79 -27.31
CA HIS A 138 -4.35 -13.01 -28.05
C HIS A 138 -3.79 -14.28 -27.41
N CYS A 139 -3.04 -14.15 -26.31
CA CYS A 139 -2.64 -15.28 -25.47
C CYS A 139 -3.77 -15.77 -24.54
N PHE A 140 -4.84 -15.00 -24.38
CA PHE A 140 -6.02 -15.38 -23.58
C PHE A 140 -6.96 -16.28 -24.38
N SER A 141 -7.78 -17.04 -23.65
CA SER A 141 -8.83 -17.89 -24.27
C SER A 141 -9.94 -17.04 -24.90
N TRP A 142 -10.13 -15.81 -24.47
CA TRP A 142 -11.07 -14.80 -24.99
C TRP A 142 -10.32 -13.50 -25.24
N PRO A 143 -9.71 -13.36 -26.40
CA PRO A 143 -8.91 -12.18 -26.74
C PRO A 143 -9.72 -10.87 -26.73
N GLU A 144 -10.95 -10.90 -27.21
CA GLU A 144 -11.83 -9.72 -27.31
C GLU A 144 -12.15 -9.16 -25.90
N LEU A 145 -12.43 -10.06 -24.96
CA LEU A 145 -12.66 -9.66 -23.57
C LEU A 145 -11.36 -9.15 -22.91
N ALA A 146 -10.23 -9.73 -23.26
CA ALA A 146 -8.93 -9.27 -22.78
C ALA A 146 -8.59 -7.87 -23.31
N ASP A 147 -8.90 -7.60 -24.60
CA ASP A 147 -8.75 -6.25 -25.18
C ASP A 147 -9.63 -5.23 -24.46
N GLU A 148 -10.89 -5.59 -24.18
CA GLU A 148 -11.82 -4.73 -23.44
C GLU A 148 -11.30 -4.43 -22.03
N LEU A 149 -10.83 -5.44 -21.30
CA LEU A 149 -10.37 -5.29 -19.91
C LEU A 149 -9.06 -4.55 -19.77
N TYR A 150 -8.12 -4.70 -20.71
CA TYR A 150 -6.76 -4.20 -20.56
C TYR A 150 -6.45 -2.93 -21.32
N PHE A 151 -7.26 -2.55 -22.32
CA PHE A 151 -7.08 -1.32 -23.08
C PHE A 151 -8.13 -0.24 -22.79
N ASN A 152 -9.13 -0.56 -21.99
CA ASN A 152 -10.09 0.42 -21.49
C ASN A 152 -9.81 0.77 -20.00
N PRO A 153 -10.38 1.86 -19.49
CA PRO A 153 -10.33 2.20 -18.09
C PRO A 153 -10.86 1.06 -17.21
N PHE A 154 -10.18 0.76 -16.12
CA PHE A 154 -10.66 -0.23 -15.14
C PHE A 154 -11.94 0.26 -14.44
N PRO A 155 -12.83 -0.66 -14.02
CA PRO A 155 -14.01 -0.29 -13.24
C PRO A 155 -13.61 0.35 -11.90
N LEU A 156 -14.14 1.54 -11.64
CA LEU A 156 -13.97 2.24 -10.38
C LEU A 156 -15.25 2.17 -9.56
N VAL A 157 -15.18 1.70 -8.33
CA VAL A 157 -16.23 1.83 -7.31
C VAL A 157 -15.82 2.95 -6.36
N ASP A 158 -16.38 4.13 -6.55
CA ASP A 158 -16.14 5.28 -5.69
C ASP A 158 -17.32 5.50 -4.73
N ILE A 159 -17.19 4.93 -3.54
CA ILE A 159 -18.22 5.04 -2.49
C ILE A 159 -18.39 6.48 -1.96
N THR A 160 -17.45 7.38 -2.20
CA THR A 160 -17.50 8.74 -1.67
C THR A 160 -18.59 9.58 -2.32
N VAL A 161 -18.99 9.24 -3.55
CA VAL A 161 -20.02 9.95 -4.32
C VAL A 161 -21.39 9.27 -4.32
N ILE A 162 -21.50 8.04 -3.81
CA ILE A 162 -22.76 7.30 -3.71
C ILE A 162 -23.56 7.82 -2.50
N ASP A 163 -24.85 8.08 -2.66
CA ASP A 163 -25.69 8.54 -1.56
C ASP A 163 -25.83 7.49 -0.44
N ASP A 164 -25.86 7.92 0.81
CA ASP A 164 -25.94 7.01 1.97
C ASP A 164 -27.22 6.17 1.99
N ASN A 165 -28.34 6.75 1.50
CA ASN A 165 -29.60 6.01 1.38
C ASN A 165 -29.55 4.94 0.26
N GLU A 166 -28.66 5.10 -0.70
CA GLU A 166 -28.38 4.07 -1.69
C GLU A 166 -27.48 3.01 -1.05
N LEU A 167 -26.35 3.40 -0.44
CA LEU A 167 -25.41 2.50 0.22
C LEU A 167 -26.09 1.56 1.22
N VAL A 168 -27.03 2.07 2.02
CA VAL A 168 -27.75 1.25 3.01
C VAL A 168 -28.51 0.08 2.37
N ASN A 169 -28.76 0.12 1.06
CA ASN A 169 -29.44 -0.93 0.31
C ASN A 169 -28.51 -1.97 -0.34
N HIS A 170 -27.19 -1.81 -0.22
CA HIS A 170 -26.19 -2.68 -0.84
C HIS A 170 -26.02 -4.05 -0.16
N ARG A 171 -27.06 -4.57 0.49
CA ARG A 171 -27.07 -5.88 1.16
C ARG A 171 -25.94 -5.99 2.22
N LYS A 172 -25.17 -7.08 2.18
CA LYS A 172 -24.08 -7.34 3.16
C LYS A 172 -22.98 -6.32 3.16
N ILE A 173 -22.62 -5.77 2.00
CA ILE A 173 -21.50 -4.84 1.88
C ILE A 173 -21.85 -3.44 2.40
N ALA A 174 -23.14 -3.10 2.49
CA ALA A 174 -23.63 -1.78 2.89
C ALA A 174 -22.96 -1.24 4.16
N VAL A 175 -22.81 -2.08 5.18
CA VAL A 175 -22.25 -1.67 6.48
C VAL A 175 -20.78 -1.29 6.35
N MET A 176 -20.01 -2.05 5.57
CA MET A 176 -18.60 -1.76 5.34
C MET A 176 -18.42 -0.52 4.48
N GLU A 177 -19.21 -0.35 3.43
CA GLU A 177 -19.18 0.83 2.57
C GLU A 177 -19.49 2.10 3.34
N LEU A 178 -20.55 2.10 4.18
CA LEU A 178 -20.89 3.20 5.06
C LEU A 178 -19.78 3.49 6.08
N ALA A 179 -19.22 2.45 6.71
CA ALA A 179 -18.13 2.61 7.67
C ALA A 179 -16.86 3.19 7.04
N LEU A 180 -16.52 2.76 5.81
CA LEU A 180 -15.36 3.26 5.06
C LEU A 180 -15.58 4.68 4.54
N LYS A 181 -16.77 4.99 4.01
CA LYS A 181 -17.13 6.33 3.54
C LYS A 181 -16.99 7.36 4.64
N HIS A 182 -17.49 7.02 5.84
CA HIS A 182 -17.54 7.89 7.01
C HIS A 182 -16.41 7.64 8.03
N LYS A 183 -15.25 7.12 7.58
CA LYS A 183 -14.09 6.83 8.47
C LYS A 183 -13.59 8.01 9.30
N ASN A 184 -13.87 9.24 8.87
CA ASN A 184 -13.48 10.49 9.55
C ASN A 184 -14.66 11.17 10.25
N LEU A 185 -15.54 10.41 10.89
CA LEU A 185 -16.72 10.91 11.63
C LEU A 185 -16.37 12.05 12.58
N ARG A 186 -16.65 13.29 12.18
CA ARG A 186 -16.41 14.47 13.03
C ARG A 186 -17.67 15.21 13.45
N TYR A 187 -18.71 15.28 12.61
CA TYR A 187 -19.87 16.14 12.86
C TYR A 187 -21.25 15.48 12.69
N GLU A 188 -21.36 14.40 11.95
CA GLU A 188 -22.64 13.75 11.62
C GLU A 188 -22.75 12.31 12.16
N TYR A 189 -22.07 12.04 13.28
CA TYR A 189 -21.97 10.67 13.80
C TYR A 189 -23.32 10.03 14.13
N GLN A 190 -24.31 10.80 14.57
CA GLN A 190 -25.64 10.25 14.91
C GLN A 190 -26.37 9.69 13.69
N GLN A 191 -26.36 10.42 12.58
CA GLN A 191 -27.00 9.98 11.33
C GLN A 191 -26.30 8.73 10.77
N VAL A 192 -24.98 8.73 10.75
CA VAL A 192 -24.20 7.60 10.26
C VAL A 192 -24.36 6.38 11.16
N THR A 193 -24.40 6.55 12.48
CA THR A 193 -24.66 5.47 13.44
C THR A 193 -26.02 4.82 13.17
N SER A 194 -27.05 5.62 12.91
CA SER A 194 -28.37 5.11 12.57
C SER A 194 -28.40 4.34 11.25
N LEU A 195 -27.69 4.80 10.24
CA LEU A 195 -27.56 4.09 8.94
C LEU A 195 -26.79 2.78 9.10
N LEU A 196 -25.72 2.77 9.88
CA LEU A 196 -24.95 1.55 10.20
C LEU A 196 -25.81 0.53 10.95
N ALA A 197 -26.58 0.97 11.96
CA ALA A 197 -27.49 0.11 12.69
C ALA A 197 -28.60 -0.44 11.77
N GLN A 198 -29.17 0.40 10.91
CA GLN A 198 -30.17 -0.01 9.92
C GLN A 198 -29.61 -1.08 8.96
N ALA A 199 -28.37 -0.90 8.48
CA ALA A 199 -27.71 -1.87 7.60
C ALA A 199 -27.40 -3.18 8.32
N LEU A 200 -26.97 -3.13 9.61
CA LEU A 200 -26.73 -4.30 10.43
C LEU A 200 -28.01 -5.07 10.79
N ASN A 201 -29.12 -4.36 11.03
CA ASN A 201 -30.40 -4.98 11.37
C ASN A 201 -31.08 -5.66 10.17
N ARG A 202 -30.68 -5.37 8.96
CA ARG A 202 -31.09 -6.15 7.80
C ARG A 202 -30.47 -7.54 7.89
N HIS A 203 -31.26 -8.60 7.71
CA HIS A 203 -30.87 -10.01 7.87
C HIS A 203 -29.79 -10.53 6.89
N TYR A 204 -28.96 -9.65 6.33
CA TYR A 204 -27.92 -9.99 5.39
C TYR A 204 -26.58 -10.32 6.04
N ASN A 205 -26.29 -9.75 7.20
CA ASN A 205 -25.00 -9.91 7.90
C ASN A 205 -25.05 -11.08 8.88
N SER A 206 -23.93 -11.82 8.97
CA SER A 206 -23.70 -12.81 10.01
C SER A 206 -23.12 -12.17 11.28
N GLU A 207 -23.10 -12.91 12.39
CA GLU A 207 -22.41 -12.50 13.61
C GLU A 207 -20.92 -12.20 13.35
N GLN A 208 -20.28 -12.97 12.45
CA GLN A 208 -18.89 -12.76 12.07
C GLN A 208 -18.73 -11.43 11.31
N ASP A 209 -19.58 -11.13 10.33
CA ASP A 209 -19.57 -9.86 9.60
C ASP A 209 -19.74 -8.67 10.57
N THR A 210 -20.72 -8.76 11.47
CA THR A 210 -20.99 -7.75 12.50
C THR A 210 -19.76 -7.55 13.40
N SER A 211 -19.11 -8.63 13.82
CA SER A 211 -17.90 -8.57 14.65
C SER A 211 -16.74 -7.88 13.94
N ILE A 212 -16.53 -8.17 12.64
CA ILE A 212 -15.48 -7.54 11.82
C ILE A 212 -15.72 -6.03 11.75
N ILE A 213 -16.95 -5.62 11.44
CA ILE A 213 -17.31 -4.21 11.28
C ILE A 213 -17.14 -3.44 12.58
N ILE A 214 -17.65 -3.99 13.69
CA ILE A 214 -17.53 -3.30 14.97
C ILE A 214 -16.08 -3.23 15.43
N ASN A 215 -15.26 -4.28 15.21
CA ASN A 215 -13.84 -4.21 15.49
C ASN A 215 -13.13 -3.16 14.61
N TYR A 216 -13.52 -3.03 13.34
CA TYR A 216 -13.00 -1.97 12.46
C TYR A 216 -13.35 -0.57 13.02
N LEU A 217 -14.61 -0.33 13.40
CA LEU A 217 -15.03 0.94 14.00
C LEU A 217 -14.28 1.22 15.31
N LEU A 218 -14.10 0.21 16.17
CA LEU A 218 -13.34 0.32 17.41
C LEU A 218 -11.89 0.77 17.18
N THR A 219 -11.23 0.24 16.13
CA THR A 219 -9.83 0.60 15.83
C THR A 219 -9.69 1.93 15.12
N THR A 220 -10.70 2.31 14.32
CA THR A 220 -10.62 3.52 13.49
C THR A 220 -11.07 4.77 14.25
N LEU A 221 -12.02 4.63 15.17
CA LEU A 221 -12.61 5.72 15.93
C LEU A 221 -12.00 5.92 17.32
N ASP A 222 -11.05 5.10 17.75
CA ASP A 222 -10.48 5.09 19.11
C ASP A 222 -9.93 6.47 19.55
N SER A 223 -9.49 7.30 18.60
CA SER A 223 -9.01 8.67 18.84
C SER A 223 -10.11 9.75 18.78
N SER A 224 -11.37 9.38 18.53
CA SER A 224 -12.48 10.31 18.46
C SER A 224 -13.03 10.61 19.86
N GLN A 225 -13.22 11.89 20.18
CA GLN A 225 -13.89 12.30 21.44
C GLN A 225 -15.34 11.78 21.57
N TYR A 226 -15.93 11.31 20.47
CA TYR A 226 -17.30 10.76 20.43
C TYR A 226 -17.33 9.23 20.33
N PHE A 227 -16.19 8.59 20.45
CA PHE A 227 -16.02 7.15 20.25
C PHE A 227 -17.00 6.31 21.08
N GLU A 228 -17.02 6.53 22.41
CA GLU A 228 -17.89 5.77 23.32
C GLU A 228 -19.37 5.96 22.98
N GLN A 229 -19.76 7.20 22.67
CA GLN A 229 -21.15 7.54 22.32
C GLN A 229 -21.58 6.86 21.01
N ILE A 230 -20.73 6.87 20.00
CA ILE A 230 -21.00 6.22 18.70
C ILE A 230 -21.22 4.72 18.91
N ILE A 231 -20.30 4.06 19.60
CA ILE A 231 -20.37 2.62 19.83
C ILE A 231 -21.56 2.24 20.71
N GLN A 232 -21.84 3.02 21.76
CA GLN A 232 -22.97 2.78 22.61
C GLN A 232 -24.30 2.93 21.87
N GLN A 233 -24.48 3.99 21.11
CA GLN A 233 -25.66 4.20 20.26
C GLN A 233 -25.83 3.09 19.22
N LEU A 234 -24.73 2.65 18.61
CA LEU A 234 -24.76 1.56 17.64
C LEU A 234 -25.24 0.25 18.31
N ILE A 235 -24.69 -0.08 19.48
CA ILE A 235 -25.09 -1.26 20.27
C ILE A 235 -26.58 -1.19 20.68
N GLU A 236 -27.06 -0.03 21.08
CA GLU A 236 -28.47 0.15 21.48
C GLU A 236 -29.45 0.00 20.31
N GLN A 237 -29.03 0.34 19.10
CA GLN A 237 -29.84 0.28 17.87
C GLN A 237 -29.75 -1.08 17.14
N ILE A 238 -28.79 -1.93 17.47
CA ILE A 238 -28.66 -3.27 16.87
C ILE A 238 -29.69 -4.20 17.54
N GLU A 239 -30.69 -4.62 16.77
CA GLU A 239 -31.68 -5.61 17.18
C GLU A 239 -31.21 -7.04 16.93
N ASN A 240 -30.55 -7.26 15.82
CA ASN A 240 -29.94 -8.53 15.47
C ASN A 240 -28.50 -8.62 16.02
N HIS A 241 -28.04 -9.82 16.36
CA HIS A 241 -26.67 -10.05 16.85
C HIS A 241 -26.37 -9.42 18.23
N GLN A 242 -27.36 -9.32 19.11
CA GLN A 242 -27.20 -8.76 20.46
C GLN A 242 -26.06 -9.37 21.27
N GLY A 243 -25.77 -10.68 21.06
CA GLY A 243 -24.65 -11.35 21.70
C GLY A 243 -23.28 -10.73 21.34
N VAL A 244 -23.10 -10.36 20.08
CA VAL A 244 -21.88 -9.68 19.62
C VAL A 244 -21.80 -8.27 20.20
N ALA A 245 -22.90 -7.54 20.17
CA ALA A 245 -23.01 -6.20 20.73
C ALA A 245 -22.70 -6.17 22.25
N MET A 246 -23.25 -7.11 23.00
CA MET A 246 -23.01 -7.24 24.46
C MET A 246 -21.53 -7.60 24.76
N ASN A 247 -20.93 -8.52 24.01
CA ASN A 247 -19.51 -8.85 24.17
C ASN A 247 -18.61 -7.64 23.95
N ILE A 248 -18.95 -6.79 22.98
CA ILE A 248 -18.18 -5.59 22.68
C ILE A 248 -18.38 -4.54 23.76
N ALA A 249 -19.62 -4.31 24.22
CA ALA A 249 -19.90 -3.44 25.35
C ALA A 249 -19.10 -3.85 26.61
N GLN A 250 -19.01 -5.15 26.87
CA GLN A 250 -18.24 -5.67 28.00
C GLN A 250 -16.73 -5.40 27.82
N ARG A 251 -16.18 -5.64 26.63
CA ARG A 251 -14.77 -5.36 26.33
C ARG A 251 -14.43 -3.88 26.49
N LEU A 252 -15.33 -2.96 26.08
CA LEU A 252 -15.14 -1.52 26.28
C LEU A 252 -15.13 -1.15 27.77
N LYS A 253 -16.08 -1.69 28.56
CA LYS A 253 -16.09 -1.50 30.00
C LYS A 253 -14.81 -2.00 30.68
N ASP A 254 -14.33 -3.15 30.27
CA ASP A 254 -13.10 -3.74 30.80
C ASP A 254 -11.87 -2.91 30.43
N LYS A 255 -11.81 -2.37 29.20
CA LYS A 255 -10.74 -1.45 28.76
C LYS A 255 -10.77 -0.17 29.58
N ALA A 256 -11.91 0.51 29.69
CA ALA A 256 -12.06 1.74 30.46
C ALA A 256 -11.71 1.54 31.94
N LYS A 257 -12.12 0.40 32.54
CA LYS A 257 -11.75 0.05 33.91
C LYS A 257 -10.26 -0.16 34.09
N LEU A 258 -9.58 -0.76 33.10
CA LEU A 258 -8.14 -0.96 33.14
C LEU A 258 -7.40 0.38 33.01
N GLU A 259 -7.82 1.22 32.10
CA GLU A 259 -7.26 2.57 31.88
C GLU A 259 -7.42 3.43 33.13
N GLY A 260 -8.61 3.52 33.68
CA GLY A 260 -8.85 4.25 34.93
C GLY A 260 -8.06 3.70 36.13
N LYS A 261 -7.81 2.37 36.16
CA LYS A 261 -6.95 1.78 37.22
C LYS A 261 -5.47 2.17 37.02
N ILE A 262 -5.01 2.27 35.78
CA ILE A 262 -3.63 2.71 35.48
C ILE A 262 -3.47 4.19 35.80
N GLU A 263 -4.41 5.04 35.36
CA GLU A 263 -4.41 6.47 35.66
C GLU A 263 -4.44 6.73 37.15
N GLY A 264 -5.40 6.13 37.86
CA GLY A 264 -5.51 6.27 39.32
C GLY A 264 -4.24 5.76 40.06
N LYS A 265 -3.57 4.74 39.54
CA LYS A 265 -2.28 4.29 40.09
C LYS A 265 -1.17 5.31 39.84
N ILE A 266 -1.11 5.91 38.66
CA ILE A 266 -0.12 6.95 38.32
C ILE A 266 -0.35 8.19 39.18
N GLU A 267 -1.59 8.67 39.26
CA GLU A 267 -1.98 9.82 40.11
C GLU A 267 -1.68 9.56 41.60
N GLY A 268 -2.06 8.37 42.09
CA GLY A 268 -1.79 7.97 43.48
C GLY A 268 -0.27 7.91 43.77
N MET A 269 0.53 7.39 42.83
CA MET A 269 1.98 7.39 42.98
C MET A 269 2.58 8.80 42.94
N GLN A 270 2.07 9.68 42.08
CA GLN A 270 2.53 11.08 42.01
C GLN A 270 2.16 11.81 43.32
N LYS A 271 0.91 11.67 43.78
CA LYS A 271 0.45 12.27 45.05
C LYS A 271 1.30 11.80 46.23
N ALA A 272 1.49 10.49 46.38
CA ALA A 272 2.35 9.93 47.42
C ALA A 272 3.80 10.42 47.33
N ARG A 273 4.31 10.57 46.14
CA ARG A 273 5.67 11.10 45.87
C ARG A 273 5.76 12.58 46.31
N HIS A 274 4.75 13.40 46.03
CA HIS A 274 4.67 14.79 46.47
C HIS A 274 4.57 14.89 48.03
N GLU A 275 3.67 14.11 48.63
CA GLU A 275 3.49 14.08 50.10
C GLU A 275 4.77 13.64 50.80
N ASN A 276 5.46 12.62 50.29
CA ASN A 276 6.74 12.17 50.83
C ASN A 276 7.83 13.24 50.70
N ALA A 277 7.89 13.98 49.56
CA ALA A 277 8.83 15.07 49.42
C ALA A 277 8.64 16.17 50.48
N LEU A 278 7.38 16.63 50.64
CA LEU A 278 7.04 17.61 51.64
C LEU A 278 7.33 17.13 53.10
N SER A 279 7.01 15.86 53.38
CA SER A 279 7.28 15.26 54.69
C SER A 279 8.80 15.20 55.00
N LEU A 280 9.61 14.77 54.03
CA LEU A 280 11.06 14.73 54.18
C LEU A 280 11.66 16.13 54.41
N LEU A 281 11.22 17.13 53.66
CA LEU A 281 11.65 18.52 53.88
C LEU A 281 11.23 19.08 55.23
N LYS A 282 9.99 18.83 55.68
CA LYS A 282 9.50 19.24 57.01
C LYS A 282 10.30 18.57 58.13
N ASN A 283 10.84 17.38 57.90
CA ASN A 283 11.69 16.65 58.86
C ASN A 283 13.18 16.97 58.73
N GLY A 284 13.55 18.01 58.01
CA GLY A 284 14.94 18.52 57.95
C GLY A 284 15.83 17.86 56.91
N ALA A 285 15.29 17.10 55.97
CA ALA A 285 16.08 16.55 54.85
C ALA A 285 16.54 17.68 53.92
N SER A 286 17.75 17.57 53.42
CA SER A 286 18.25 18.57 52.47
C SER A 286 17.53 18.47 51.12
N PHE A 287 17.42 19.59 50.45
CA PHE A 287 16.79 19.68 49.10
C PHE A 287 17.42 18.67 48.13
N GLU A 288 18.75 18.57 48.16
CA GLU A 288 19.52 17.68 47.31
C GLU A 288 19.21 16.18 47.58
N LEU A 289 19.04 15.84 48.83
CA LEU A 289 18.67 14.47 49.25
C LEU A 289 17.26 14.11 48.75
N VAL A 290 16.29 14.99 48.87
CA VAL A 290 14.91 14.77 48.44
C VAL A 290 14.83 14.64 46.90
N MET A 291 15.52 15.52 46.18
CA MET A 291 15.62 15.45 44.72
C MET A 291 16.15 14.08 44.27
N LYS A 292 17.27 13.66 44.86
CA LYS A 292 17.94 12.41 44.50
C LYS A 292 17.15 11.15 44.89
N SER A 293 16.50 11.16 46.07
CA SER A 293 15.76 10.01 46.57
C SER A 293 14.44 9.79 45.88
N LEU A 294 13.76 10.87 45.51
CA LEU A 294 12.44 10.84 44.87
C LEU A 294 12.47 11.18 43.39
N ASN A 295 13.65 11.38 42.81
CA ASN A 295 13.87 11.69 41.40
C ASN A 295 13.09 12.92 40.92
N PHE A 296 13.12 14.02 41.67
CA PHE A 296 12.60 15.33 41.30
C PHE A 296 13.69 16.21 40.67
N SER A 297 13.30 17.04 39.71
CA SER A 297 14.11 18.19 39.33
C SER A 297 14.00 19.31 40.39
N TYR A 298 14.91 20.26 40.34
CA TYR A 298 14.90 21.41 41.25
C TYR A 298 13.62 22.24 41.07
N GLU A 299 13.20 22.44 39.84
CA GLU A 299 12.00 23.20 39.47
C GLU A 299 10.72 22.52 39.93
N GLU A 300 10.60 21.22 39.72
CA GLU A 300 9.45 20.42 40.21
C GLU A 300 9.30 20.49 41.73
N LEU A 301 10.39 20.34 42.45
CA LEU A 301 10.34 20.37 43.91
C LEU A 301 10.00 21.79 44.46
N GLN A 302 10.45 22.84 43.78
CA GLN A 302 10.04 24.20 44.12
C GLN A 302 8.56 24.46 43.89
N LEU A 303 7.98 23.96 42.78
CA LEU A 303 6.55 24.07 42.51
C LEU A 303 5.72 23.39 43.59
N ILE A 304 6.09 22.17 43.99
CA ILE A 304 5.39 21.43 45.07
C ILE A 304 5.38 22.20 46.38
N ILE A 305 6.47 22.87 46.75
CA ILE A 305 6.57 23.68 47.94
C ILE A 305 5.73 24.96 47.85
N GLN A 306 5.66 25.58 46.69
CA GLN A 306 4.82 26.75 46.46
C GLN A 306 3.34 26.40 46.57
N GLU A 307 2.92 25.27 46.04
CA GLU A 307 1.53 24.78 46.13
C GLU A 307 1.15 24.47 47.58
N ASP A 308 2.02 23.82 48.37
CA ASP A 308 1.78 23.55 49.81
C ASP A 308 1.63 24.85 50.60
N LYS A 309 2.39 25.90 50.30
CA LYS A 309 2.28 27.21 50.95
C LYS A 309 1.05 28.01 50.53
N GLY A 310 0.54 27.83 49.32
CA GLY A 310 -0.67 28.50 48.83
C GLY A 310 -1.96 27.90 49.38
N THR A 311 -1.95 26.68 49.91
CA THR A 311 -3.13 25.99 50.46
C THR A 311 -3.44 26.43 51.88
N TYR A 312 -2.63 27.26 52.51
CA TYR A 312 -2.80 27.75 53.89
C TYR A 312 -3.03 29.29 53.98
N GLN A 313 -3.42 29.94 52.90
CA GLN A 313 -3.98 31.28 52.85
C GLN A 313 -5.46 31.21 52.48
#